data_f6c42fd99783e611c900d553c0d710de
#
_entry.id   f6c42fd99783e611c900d553c0d710de
#
_cell.length_a   1.000
_cell.length_b   1.000
_cell.length_c   1.000
_cell.angle_alpha   90.00
_cell.angle_beta   90.00
_cell.angle_gamma   90.00
#
_symmetry.space_group_name_H-M   'P 1'
#
loop_
_entity.id
_entity.type
_entity.pdbx_description
1 polymer ?
#
loop_
_entity_poly.entity_id
_entity_poly.type
_entity_poly.pdbx_seq_one_letter_code
_entity_poly.pdbx_strand_id
1 'polypeptide(L)'
;MSNLAALLNYSATFAISFLLSLYLQLIRGFDASPAGLSMLLQPMMMALLSPLAGTLSDKHEPRLVASAGMAITAIGIFGFSFLDTQMPMVLVGGIFLFIGTGFAFFSSPNSNAIMGAVEPRFYGVASSMLSVMRISGQAISMSVVTLLLAVYTASTVAASASPAYLSDLLQAIQLIFRILAVTCVFGVAASLARGNR
;
A
#
# COMPACT_ATOMS: atom_id res chain seq x y z
N MET A 1 1.41 19.52 1.18
CA MET A 1 0.64 18.51 0.41
C MET A 1 1.45 17.24 0.16
N SER A 2 2.73 17.29 -0.31
CA SER A 2 3.57 16.09 -0.57
C SER A 2 3.69 15.15 0.64
N ASN A 3 3.90 15.70 1.84
CA ASN A 3 3.97 14.93 3.08
C ASN A 3 2.61 14.31 3.47
N LEU A 4 1.49 15.01 3.21
CA LEU A 4 0.15 14.47 3.42
C LEU A 4 -0.15 13.32 2.45
N ALA A 5 0.22 13.48 1.16
CA ALA A 5 0.11 12.41 0.18
C ALA A 5 0.95 11.18 0.58
N ALA A 6 2.17 11.39 1.12
CA ALA A 6 3.00 10.32 1.66
C ALA A 6 2.32 9.61 2.84
N LEU A 7 1.81 10.35 3.83
CA LEU A 7 1.11 9.80 4.98
C LEU A 7 -0.08 8.93 4.52
N LEU A 8 -0.94 9.44 3.64
CA LEU A 8 -2.11 8.71 3.14
C LEU A 8 -1.71 7.47 2.32
N ASN A 9 -0.69 7.58 1.47
CA ASN A 9 -0.21 6.44 0.70
C ASN A 9 0.34 5.32 1.60
N TYR A 10 1.18 5.66 2.58
CA TYR A 10 1.73 4.68 3.51
C TYR A 10 0.67 4.13 4.47
N SER A 11 -0.35 4.92 4.83
CA SER A 11 -1.52 4.42 5.57
C SER A 11 -2.34 3.41 4.76
N ALA A 12 -2.41 3.57 3.45
CA ALA A 12 -3.14 2.65 2.58
C ALA A 12 -2.35 1.38 2.23
N THR A 13 -1.02 1.45 2.17
CA THR A 13 -0.21 0.39 1.56
C THR A 13 0.55 -0.50 2.54
N PHE A 14 0.82 -0.03 3.75
CA PHE A 14 1.67 -0.78 4.71
C PHE A 14 1.06 -2.11 5.15
N ALA A 15 -0.25 -2.11 5.42
CA ALA A 15 -0.93 -3.31 5.89
C ALA A 15 -1.15 -4.39 4.82
N ILE A 16 -0.90 -4.10 3.54
CA ILE A 16 -1.10 -5.06 2.44
C ILE A 16 -0.32 -6.35 2.71
N SER A 17 0.97 -6.22 3.04
CA SER A 17 1.83 -7.38 3.31
C SER A 17 1.32 -8.21 4.49
N PHE A 18 0.87 -7.58 5.56
CA PHE A 18 0.33 -8.27 6.72
C PHE A 18 -0.99 -9.01 6.39
N LEU A 19 -1.93 -8.33 5.74
CA LEU A 19 -3.23 -8.93 5.36
C LEU A 19 -3.05 -10.08 4.38
N LEU A 20 -2.17 -9.92 3.38
CA LEU A 20 -1.87 -10.97 2.42
C LEU A 20 -1.14 -12.15 3.05
N SER A 21 -0.28 -11.91 4.05
CA SER A 21 0.35 -12.97 4.83
C SER A 21 -0.70 -13.81 5.56
N LEU A 22 -1.69 -13.17 6.22
CA LEU A 22 -2.81 -13.87 6.86
C LEU A 22 -3.65 -14.64 5.84
N TYR A 23 -3.99 -14.02 4.71
CA TYR A 23 -4.74 -14.67 3.64
C TYR A 23 -4.03 -15.90 3.10
N LEU A 24 -2.75 -15.79 2.73
CA LEU A 24 -2.01 -16.89 2.13
C LEU A 24 -1.77 -18.04 3.12
N GLN A 25 -1.46 -17.74 4.37
CA GLN A 25 -1.14 -18.76 5.37
C GLN A 25 -2.38 -19.36 6.02
N LEU A 26 -3.34 -18.55 6.49
CA LEU A 26 -4.49 -19.06 7.22
C LEU A 26 -5.63 -19.49 6.30
N ILE A 27 -5.93 -18.73 5.24
CA ILE A 27 -7.07 -19.04 4.36
C ILE A 27 -6.66 -20.01 3.25
N ARG A 28 -5.48 -19.79 2.64
CA ARG A 28 -4.98 -20.63 1.54
C ARG A 28 -4.13 -21.80 2.00
N GLY A 29 -3.71 -21.85 3.27
CA GLY A 29 -2.92 -22.95 3.85
C GLY A 29 -1.49 -23.04 3.30
N PHE A 30 -0.94 -21.96 2.75
CA PHE A 30 0.46 -21.96 2.31
C PHE A 30 1.41 -21.90 3.49
N ASP A 31 2.54 -22.61 3.37
CA ASP A 31 3.67 -22.41 4.29
C ASP A 31 4.24 -20.99 4.19
N ALA A 32 4.93 -20.56 5.24
CA ALA A 32 5.51 -19.22 5.32
C ALA A 32 6.47 -18.91 4.17
N SER A 33 7.23 -19.91 3.68
CA SER A 33 8.22 -19.73 2.61
C SER A 33 7.57 -19.38 1.27
N PRO A 34 6.64 -20.16 0.68
CA PRO A 34 5.97 -19.79 -0.56
C PRO A 34 5.11 -18.54 -0.44
N ALA A 35 4.49 -18.30 0.72
CA ALA A 35 3.77 -17.06 0.98
C ALA A 35 4.70 -15.84 0.90
N GLY A 36 5.85 -15.89 1.59
CA GLY A 36 6.87 -14.85 1.56
C GLY A 36 7.45 -14.59 0.17
N LEU A 37 7.73 -15.65 -0.59
CA LEU A 37 8.21 -15.53 -1.98
C LEU A 37 7.21 -14.80 -2.88
N SER A 38 5.93 -15.09 -2.74
CA SER A 38 4.88 -14.39 -3.51
C SER A 38 4.84 -12.90 -3.19
N MET A 39 5.13 -12.51 -1.96
CA MET A 39 5.13 -11.12 -1.52
C MET A 39 6.34 -10.31 -2.01
N LEU A 40 7.43 -10.97 -2.44
CA LEU A 40 8.60 -10.32 -3.03
C LEU A 40 8.30 -9.67 -4.39
N LEU A 41 7.22 -10.06 -5.07
CA LEU A 41 6.86 -9.50 -6.38
C LEU A 41 6.66 -7.98 -6.33
N GLN A 42 6.04 -7.46 -5.25
CA GLN A 42 5.82 -6.03 -5.08
C GLN A 42 7.13 -5.23 -4.94
N PRO A 43 8.04 -5.52 -3.99
CA PRO A 43 9.30 -4.79 -3.85
C PRO A 43 10.24 -5.00 -5.04
N MET A 44 10.20 -6.17 -5.69
CA MET A 44 10.94 -6.41 -6.93
C MET A 44 10.51 -5.45 -8.03
N MET A 45 9.21 -5.35 -8.28
CA MET A 45 8.68 -4.45 -9.30
C MET A 45 8.97 -2.98 -8.97
N MET A 46 8.85 -2.61 -7.68
CA MET A 46 9.24 -1.29 -7.20
C MET A 46 10.73 -0.99 -7.49
N ALA A 47 11.63 -1.91 -7.18
CA ALA A 47 13.07 -1.73 -7.42
C ALA A 47 13.40 -1.57 -8.90
N LEU A 48 12.77 -2.38 -9.77
CA LEU A 48 12.97 -2.33 -11.22
C LEU A 48 12.48 -1.02 -11.85
N LEU A 49 11.34 -0.50 -11.38
CA LEU A 49 10.70 0.66 -12.00
C LEU A 49 11.04 1.99 -11.34
N SER A 50 11.64 2.00 -10.14
CA SER A 50 12.01 3.25 -9.45
C SER A 50 12.94 4.16 -10.26
N PRO A 51 13.97 3.66 -10.99
CA PRO A 51 14.79 4.52 -11.84
C PRO A 51 14.00 5.16 -12.99
N LEU A 52 13.08 4.38 -13.59
CA LEU A 52 12.20 4.89 -14.66
C LEU A 52 11.25 5.95 -14.13
N ALA A 53 10.66 5.73 -12.96
CA ALA A 53 9.79 6.70 -12.30
C ALA A 53 10.54 7.99 -11.93
N GLY A 54 11.79 7.88 -11.50
CA GLY A 54 12.67 9.02 -11.25
C GLY A 54 12.91 9.84 -12.51
N THR A 55 13.39 9.22 -13.59
CA THR A 55 13.65 9.91 -14.87
C THR A 55 12.39 10.49 -15.49
N LEU A 56 11.24 9.87 -15.28
CA LEU A 56 9.96 10.41 -15.76
C LEU A 56 9.54 11.66 -14.97
N SER A 57 9.80 11.67 -13.66
CA SER A 57 9.53 12.84 -12.82
C SER A 57 10.47 14.03 -13.07
N ASP A 58 11.63 13.77 -13.69
CA ASP A 58 12.55 14.85 -14.13
C ASP A 58 12.08 15.53 -15.43
N LYS A 59 11.31 14.81 -16.25
CA LYS A 59 10.78 15.28 -17.54
C LYS A 59 9.35 15.82 -17.46
N HIS A 60 8.58 15.38 -16.50
CA HIS A 60 7.18 15.73 -16.31
C HIS A 60 6.95 16.25 -14.89
N GLU A 61 5.84 16.92 -14.67
CA GLU A 61 5.49 17.39 -13.33
C GLU A 61 5.45 16.22 -12.31
N PRO A 62 6.29 16.23 -11.26
CA PRO A 62 6.36 15.15 -10.28
C PRO A 62 5.02 14.82 -9.63
N ARG A 63 4.12 15.83 -9.50
CA ARG A 63 2.78 15.62 -8.96
C ARG A 63 1.92 14.71 -9.82
N LEU A 64 1.98 14.83 -11.16
CA LEU A 64 1.19 14.01 -12.06
C LEU A 64 1.67 12.56 -12.05
N VAL A 65 3.00 12.37 -12.08
CA VAL A 65 3.60 11.04 -11.99
C VAL A 65 3.28 10.37 -10.66
N ALA A 66 3.42 11.08 -9.55
CA ALA A 66 3.09 10.56 -8.22
C ALA A 66 1.59 10.26 -8.08
N SER A 67 0.71 11.12 -8.59
CA SER A 67 -0.73 10.89 -8.53
C SER A 67 -1.17 9.71 -9.39
N ALA A 68 -0.57 9.53 -10.57
CA ALA A 68 -0.78 8.34 -11.40
C ALA A 68 -0.32 7.06 -10.68
N GLY A 69 0.85 7.10 -10.04
CA GLY A 69 1.35 5.99 -9.21
C GLY A 69 0.39 5.62 -8.08
N MET A 70 -0.13 6.63 -7.35
CA MET A 70 -1.14 6.38 -6.32
C MET A 70 -2.44 5.83 -6.87
N ALA A 71 -2.90 6.29 -8.05
CA ALA A 71 -4.11 5.77 -8.69
C ALA A 71 -3.95 4.29 -9.08
N ILE A 72 -2.80 3.92 -9.66
CA ILE A 72 -2.44 2.53 -9.94
C ILE A 72 -2.46 1.69 -8.65
N THR A 73 -1.86 2.20 -7.58
CA THR A 73 -1.85 1.54 -6.26
C THR A 73 -3.28 1.36 -5.73
N ALA A 74 -4.13 2.40 -5.81
CA ALA A 74 -5.51 2.34 -5.35
C ALA A 74 -6.33 1.26 -6.10
N ILE A 75 -6.17 1.18 -7.42
CA ILE A 75 -6.82 0.15 -8.26
C ILE A 75 -6.32 -1.25 -7.85
N GLY A 76 -5.02 -1.41 -7.64
CA GLY A 76 -4.45 -2.69 -7.18
C GLY A 76 -4.97 -3.12 -5.81
N ILE A 77 -5.03 -2.19 -4.83
CA ILE A 77 -5.61 -2.44 -3.51
C ILE A 77 -7.09 -2.81 -3.62
N PHE A 78 -7.83 -2.09 -4.47
CA PHE A 78 -9.24 -2.42 -4.73
C PHE A 78 -9.39 -3.81 -5.37
N GLY A 79 -8.45 -4.24 -6.21
CA GLY A 79 -8.40 -5.62 -6.73
C GLY A 79 -8.34 -6.67 -5.63
N PHE A 80 -7.58 -6.42 -4.56
CA PHE A 80 -7.55 -7.31 -3.39
C PHE A 80 -8.85 -7.32 -2.57
N SER A 81 -9.76 -6.39 -2.76
CA SER A 81 -11.08 -6.46 -2.12
C SER A 81 -11.99 -7.57 -2.67
N PHE A 82 -11.58 -8.22 -3.76
CA PHE A 82 -12.27 -9.36 -4.38
C PHE A 82 -11.56 -10.70 -4.10
N LEU A 83 -10.65 -10.74 -3.12
CA LEU A 83 -10.01 -11.99 -2.71
C LEU A 83 -11.05 -13.05 -2.36
N ASP A 84 -10.84 -14.25 -2.86
CA ASP A 84 -11.66 -15.42 -2.59
C ASP A 84 -10.76 -16.62 -2.22
N THR A 85 -11.34 -17.62 -1.58
CA THR A 85 -10.64 -18.84 -1.18
C THR A 85 -10.00 -19.60 -2.35
N GLN A 86 -10.51 -19.42 -3.56
CA GLN A 86 -10.06 -20.10 -4.80
C GLN A 86 -9.37 -19.18 -5.81
N MET A 87 -9.10 -17.92 -5.46
CA MET A 87 -8.47 -16.98 -6.40
C MET A 87 -7.14 -17.52 -6.95
N PRO A 88 -6.93 -17.57 -8.28
CA PRO A 88 -5.69 -18.05 -8.87
C PRO A 88 -4.47 -17.25 -8.38
N MET A 89 -3.39 -17.94 -7.99
CA MET A 89 -2.16 -17.27 -7.50
C MET A 89 -1.53 -16.35 -8.54
N VAL A 90 -1.70 -16.66 -9.82
CA VAL A 90 -1.25 -15.77 -10.91
C VAL A 90 -1.94 -14.40 -10.84
N LEU A 91 -3.23 -14.37 -10.47
CA LEU A 91 -3.97 -13.11 -10.32
C LEU A 91 -3.49 -12.34 -9.08
N VAL A 92 -3.29 -13.03 -7.94
CA VAL A 92 -2.71 -12.44 -6.73
C VAL A 92 -1.33 -11.83 -7.02
N GLY A 93 -0.46 -12.60 -7.71
CA GLY A 93 0.86 -12.12 -8.13
C GLY A 93 0.78 -10.94 -9.09
N GLY A 94 -0.15 -10.96 -10.05
CA GLY A 94 -0.39 -9.86 -10.98
C GLY A 94 -0.79 -8.57 -10.25
N ILE A 95 -1.65 -8.65 -9.24
CA ILE A 95 -2.03 -7.50 -8.41
C ILE A 95 -0.82 -6.99 -7.61
N PHE A 96 0.05 -7.86 -7.07
CA PHE A 96 1.28 -7.44 -6.41
C PHE A 96 2.21 -6.67 -7.35
N LEU A 97 2.42 -7.16 -8.58
CA LEU A 97 3.23 -6.46 -9.58
C LEU A 97 2.62 -5.09 -9.93
N PHE A 98 1.31 -5.03 -10.05
CA PHE A 98 0.58 -3.79 -10.34
C PHE A 98 0.72 -2.77 -9.20
N ILE A 99 0.57 -3.18 -7.95
CA ILE A 99 0.79 -2.33 -6.76
C ILE A 99 2.24 -1.89 -6.68
N GLY A 100 3.20 -2.79 -6.94
CA GLY A 100 4.64 -2.47 -6.96
C GLY A 100 4.98 -1.40 -8.00
N THR A 101 4.35 -1.48 -9.18
CA THR A 101 4.43 -0.44 -10.22
C THR A 101 3.92 0.90 -9.69
N GLY A 102 2.71 0.93 -9.15
CA GLY A 102 2.13 2.13 -8.59
C GLY A 102 2.99 2.76 -7.49
N PHE A 103 3.57 1.91 -6.63
CA PHE A 103 4.43 2.35 -5.54
C PHE A 103 5.74 2.97 -6.04
N ALA A 104 6.35 2.42 -7.09
CA ALA A 104 7.53 2.99 -7.74
C ALA A 104 7.25 4.39 -8.30
N PHE A 105 6.13 4.54 -9.02
CA PHE A 105 5.70 5.82 -9.61
C PHE A 105 5.19 6.84 -8.60
N PHE A 106 4.91 6.44 -7.37
CA PHE A 106 4.61 7.36 -6.27
C PHE A 106 5.87 7.75 -5.49
N SER A 107 6.62 6.78 -4.99
CA SER A 107 7.65 6.99 -3.96
C SER A 107 8.80 7.86 -4.45
N SER A 108 9.36 7.57 -5.64
CA SER A 108 10.48 8.31 -6.21
C SER A 108 10.10 9.75 -6.57
N PRO A 109 9.04 10.02 -7.37
CA PRO A 109 8.63 11.38 -7.70
C PRO A 109 8.20 12.22 -6.50
N ASN A 110 7.55 11.59 -5.51
CA ASN A 110 7.14 12.30 -4.30
C ASN A 110 8.35 12.75 -3.46
N SER A 111 9.39 11.90 -3.36
CA SER A 111 10.64 12.24 -2.68
C SER A 111 11.36 13.38 -3.41
N ASN A 112 11.47 13.29 -4.74
CA ASN A 112 12.06 14.35 -5.56
C ASN A 112 11.32 15.68 -5.39
N ALA A 113 9.99 15.67 -5.37
CA ALA A 113 9.17 16.87 -5.15
C ALA A 113 9.37 17.49 -3.76
N ILE A 114 9.62 16.68 -2.74
CA ILE A 114 9.89 17.17 -1.38
C ILE A 114 11.29 17.78 -1.31
N MET A 115 12.29 17.10 -1.86
CA MET A 115 13.68 17.60 -1.84
C MET A 115 13.84 18.84 -2.73
N GLY A 116 13.21 18.87 -3.90
CA GLY A 116 13.25 20.04 -4.79
C GLY A 116 12.51 21.28 -4.26
N ALA A 117 11.70 21.13 -3.22
CA ALA A 117 10.96 22.24 -2.61
C ALA A 117 11.74 22.96 -1.48
N VAL A 118 12.94 22.51 -1.13
CA VAL A 118 13.76 23.05 -0.05
C VAL A 118 15.18 23.32 -0.51
N GLU A 119 15.86 24.28 0.13
CA GLU A 119 17.28 24.52 -0.11
C GLU A 119 18.13 23.33 0.38
N PRO A 120 19.31 23.06 -0.24
CA PRO A 120 20.17 21.92 0.11
C PRO A 120 20.51 21.80 1.60
N ARG A 121 20.67 22.92 2.30
CA ARG A 121 20.94 22.96 3.74
C ARG A 121 19.81 22.35 4.59
N PHE A 122 18.59 22.24 4.05
CA PHE A 122 17.42 21.70 4.75
C PHE A 122 17.05 20.27 4.32
N TYR A 123 17.83 19.62 3.47
CA TYR A 123 17.54 18.24 3.01
C TYR A 123 17.39 17.25 4.16
N GLY A 124 18.20 17.40 5.23
CA GLY A 124 18.07 16.56 6.42
C GLY A 124 16.71 16.71 7.11
N VAL A 125 16.22 17.96 7.24
CA VAL A 125 14.91 18.24 7.84
C VAL A 125 13.78 17.71 6.95
N ALA A 126 13.86 17.93 5.63
CA ALA A 126 12.85 17.46 4.68
C ALA A 126 12.77 15.92 4.66
N SER A 127 13.92 15.24 4.68
CA SER A 127 14.00 13.77 4.75
C SER A 127 13.45 13.23 6.08
N SER A 128 13.76 13.86 7.19
CA SER A 128 13.21 13.50 8.50
C SER A 128 11.69 13.65 8.54
N MET A 129 11.17 14.76 8.00
CA MET A 129 9.71 15.00 7.92
C MET A 129 9.01 13.94 7.08
N LEU A 130 9.58 13.58 5.91
CA LEU A 130 9.06 12.51 5.07
C LEU A 130 9.07 11.16 5.83
N SER A 131 10.13 10.87 6.56
CA SER A 131 10.25 9.65 7.37
C SER A 131 9.21 9.59 8.49
N VAL A 132 8.96 10.72 9.17
CA VAL A 132 7.90 10.82 10.19
C VAL A 132 6.53 10.57 9.56
N MET A 133 6.21 11.19 8.41
CA MET A 133 4.94 10.95 7.71
C MET A 133 4.77 9.49 7.30
N ARG A 134 5.84 8.85 6.82
CA ARG A 134 5.82 7.43 6.46
C ARG A 134 5.54 6.54 7.67
N ILE A 135 6.30 6.70 8.75
CA ILE A 135 6.15 5.89 9.96
C ILE A 135 4.77 6.11 10.61
N SER A 136 4.31 7.36 10.68
CA SER A 136 2.97 7.68 11.18
C SER A 136 1.87 7.03 10.33
N GLY A 137 2.00 7.08 9.00
CA GLY A 137 1.07 6.42 8.09
C GLY A 137 1.05 4.89 8.31
N GLN A 138 2.21 4.26 8.46
CA GLN A 138 2.34 2.85 8.75
C GLN A 138 1.69 2.47 10.10
N ALA A 139 1.88 3.27 11.14
CA ALA A 139 1.27 3.06 12.45
C ALA A 139 -0.25 3.17 12.39
N ILE A 140 -0.79 4.19 11.72
CA ILE A 140 -2.23 4.35 11.49
C ILE A 140 -2.78 3.13 10.74
N SER A 141 -2.12 2.70 9.67
CA SER A 141 -2.49 1.52 8.90
C SER A 141 -2.66 0.28 9.78
N MET A 142 -1.64 -0.05 10.57
CA MET A 142 -1.69 -1.23 11.45
C MET A 142 -2.73 -1.11 12.55
N SER A 143 -2.91 0.08 13.13
CA SER A 143 -3.92 0.31 14.18
C SER A 143 -5.33 0.08 13.65
N VAL A 144 -5.65 0.60 12.45
CA VAL A 144 -6.96 0.39 11.81
C VAL A 144 -7.17 -1.09 11.49
N VAL A 145 -6.16 -1.73 10.91
CA VAL A 145 -6.24 -3.16 10.51
C VAL A 145 -6.43 -4.06 11.71
N THR A 146 -5.62 -3.90 12.76
CA THR A 146 -5.74 -4.74 13.97
C THR A 146 -7.08 -4.53 14.68
N LEU A 147 -7.58 -3.30 14.75
CA LEU A 147 -8.89 -3.00 15.29
C LEU A 147 -10.02 -3.70 14.51
N LEU A 148 -10.01 -3.56 13.18
CA LEU A 148 -11.04 -4.17 12.34
C LEU A 148 -10.98 -5.68 12.38
N LEU A 149 -9.81 -6.29 12.33
CA LEU A 149 -9.66 -7.73 12.50
C LEU A 149 -10.20 -8.17 13.85
N ALA A 150 -9.84 -7.49 14.95
CA ALA A 150 -10.33 -7.83 16.28
C ALA A 150 -11.86 -7.76 16.38
N VAL A 151 -12.49 -6.73 15.81
CA VAL A 151 -13.97 -6.59 15.82
C VAL A 151 -14.64 -7.70 15.02
N TYR A 152 -14.13 -8.01 13.82
CA TYR A 152 -14.77 -9.01 12.94
C TYR A 152 -14.58 -10.45 13.42
N THR A 153 -13.45 -10.76 14.06
CA THR A 153 -13.16 -12.12 14.53
C THR A 153 -13.46 -12.33 16.01
N ALA A 154 -13.97 -11.32 16.73
CA ALA A 154 -14.19 -11.38 18.17
C ALA A 154 -15.05 -12.57 18.62
N SER A 155 -16.08 -12.92 17.85
CA SER A 155 -17.01 -14.01 18.18
C SER A 155 -16.46 -15.41 17.86
N THR A 156 -15.47 -15.50 16.97
CA THR A 156 -14.96 -16.78 16.43
C THR A 156 -13.50 -17.05 16.78
N VAL A 157 -12.81 -16.09 17.43
CA VAL A 157 -11.38 -16.18 17.75
C VAL A 157 -11.02 -17.38 18.65
N ALA A 158 -11.94 -17.80 19.53
CA ALA A 158 -11.74 -18.97 20.39
C ALA A 158 -11.64 -20.29 19.62
N ALA A 159 -12.09 -20.32 18.36
CA ALA A 159 -12.03 -21.45 17.43
C ALA A 159 -11.27 -21.07 16.16
N SER A 160 -10.05 -20.59 16.33
CA SER A 160 -9.22 -19.95 15.28
C SER A 160 -8.90 -20.82 14.04
N ALA A 161 -9.26 -22.10 14.04
CA ALA A 161 -9.17 -22.98 12.87
C ALA A 161 -10.54 -23.39 12.30
N SER A 162 -11.64 -22.82 12.83
CA SER A 162 -12.99 -23.16 12.35
C SER A 162 -13.29 -22.53 11.00
N PRO A 163 -14.14 -23.16 10.17
CA PRO A 163 -14.60 -22.56 8.92
C PRO A 163 -15.27 -21.19 9.11
N ALA A 164 -15.96 -20.98 10.24
CA ALA A 164 -16.57 -19.71 10.59
C ALA A 164 -15.52 -18.61 10.79
N TYR A 165 -14.47 -18.89 11.55
CA TYR A 165 -13.37 -17.94 11.74
C TYR A 165 -12.71 -17.56 10.41
N LEU A 166 -12.44 -18.52 9.52
CA LEU A 166 -11.80 -18.27 8.22
C LEU A 166 -12.69 -17.41 7.29
N SER A 167 -14.03 -17.63 7.36
CA SER A 167 -14.97 -16.79 6.59
C SER A 167 -15.02 -15.35 7.11
N ASP A 168 -15.06 -15.17 8.44
CA ASP A 168 -15.06 -13.85 9.06
C ASP A 168 -13.74 -13.11 8.78
N LEU A 169 -12.62 -13.83 8.86
CA LEU A 169 -11.30 -13.31 8.52
C LEU A 169 -11.23 -12.84 7.06
N LEU A 170 -11.76 -13.63 6.12
CA LEU A 170 -11.78 -13.25 4.71
C LEU A 170 -12.63 -12.00 4.47
N GLN A 171 -13.83 -11.92 5.08
CA GLN A 171 -14.69 -10.74 4.98
C GLN A 171 -14.01 -9.50 5.58
N ALA A 172 -13.36 -9.64 6.73
CA ALA A 172 -12.59 -8.57 7.34
C ALA A 172 -11.47 -8.07 6.40
N ILE A 173 -10.70 -8.98 5.81
CA ILE A 173 -9.62 -8.65 4.86
C ILE A 173 -10.18 -7.89 3.66
N GLN A 174 -11.28 -8.37 3.06
CA GLN A 174 -11.93 -7.71 1.93
C GLN A 174 -12.41 -6.29 2.28
N LEU A 175 -13.05 -6.12 3.43
CA LEU A 175 -13.51 -4.81 3.90
C LEU A 175 -12.34 -3.86 4.14
N ILE A 176 -11.28 -4.36 4.80
CA ILE A 176 -10.09 -3.54 5.06
C ILE A 176 -9.47 -3.07 3.74
N PHE A 177 -9.34 -3.95 2.73
CA PHE A 177 -8.84 -3.53 1.41
C PHE A 177 -9.71 -2.47 0.74
N ARG A 178 -11.04 -2.51 0.90
CA ARG A 178 -11.94 -1.43 0.41
C ARG A 178 -11.64 -0.11 1.11
N ILE A 179 -11.50 -0.13 2.44
CA ILE A 179 -11.18 1.07 3.22
C ILE A 179 -9.81 1.64 2.80
N LEU A 180 -8.80 0.79 2.67
CA LEU A 180 -7.46 1.20 2.24
C LEU A 180 -7.46 1.77 0.82
N ALA A 181 -8.24 1.19 -0.10
CA ALA A 181 -8.39 1.71 -1.46
C ALA A 181 -9.02 3.12 -1.45
N VAL A 182 -10.07 3.33 -0.68
CA VAL A 182 -10.69 4.66 -0.50
C VAL A 182 -9.69 5.65 0.10
N THR A 183 -8.93 5.26 1.12
CA THR A 183 -7.87 6.11 1.70
C THR A 183 -6.83 6.50 0.66
N CYS A 184 -6.46 5.57 -0.22
CA CYS A 184 -5.52 5.84 -1.30
C CYS A 184 -6.10 6.83 -2.33
N VAL A 185 -7.38 6.74 -2.66
CA VAL A 185 -8.08 7.71 -3.54
C VAL A 185 -8.07 9.12 -2.94
N PHE A 186 -8.29 9.27 -1.63
CA PHE A 186 -8.11 10.56 -0.97
C PHE A 186 -6.66 11.06 -1.07
N GLY A 187 -5.69 10.16 -1.01
CA GLY A 187 -4.28 10.47 -1.25
C GLY A 187 -4.02 10.98 -2.67
N VAL A 188 -4.68 10.40 -3.69
CA VAL A 188 -4.61 10.91 -5.08
C VAL A 188 -5.11 12.34 -5.15
N ALA A 189 -6.28 12.63 -4.54
CA ALA A 189 -6.83 13.98 -4.49
C ALA A 189 -5.87 14.96 -3.80
N ALA A 190 -5.28 14.57 -2.66
CA ALA A 190 -4.28 15.37 -1.95
C ALA A 190 -3.00 15.61 -2.77
N SER A 191 -2.59 14.62 -3.56
CA SER A 191 -1.44 14.72 -4.47
C SER A 191 -1.72 15.68 -5.63
N LEU A 192 -2.90 15.61 -6.23
CA LEU A 192 -3.32 16.51 -7.32
C LEU A 192 -3.57 17.94 -6.84
N ALA A 193 -4.07 18.13 -5.61
CA ALA A 193 -4.26 19.43 -5.00
C ALA A 193 -2.94 20.20 -4.69
N ARG A 194 -1.80 19.58 -4.98
CA ARG A 194 -0.48 20.19 -4.93
C ARG A 194 -0.41 21.27 -6.02
N GLY A 195 -0.32 22.55 -5.66
CA GLY A 195 -0.24 23.66 -6.62
C GLY A 195 0.93 23.53 -7.60
N ASN A 196 0.79 24.16 -8.77
CA ASN A 196 1.84 24.30 -9.77
C ASN A 196 2.99 25.14 -9.15
N ARG A 197 4.18 24.60 -9.10
CA ARG A 197 5.44 25.33 -8.91
C ARG A 197 6.39 24.97 -10.03
#